data_314763485ddca6adbfc32ba3e93112ed
#
_entry.id   314763485ddca6adbfc32ba3e93112ed
#
_cell.length_a   1.000
_cell.length_b   1.000
_cell.length_c   1.000
_cell.angle_alpha   90.00
_cell.angle_beta   90.00
_cell.angle_gamma   90.00
#
_symmetry.space_group_name_H-M   'P 1'
#
loop_
_entity.id
_entity.type
_entity.pdbx_description
1 polymer ?
#
loop_
_entity_poly.entity_id
_entity_poly.type
_entity_poly.pdbx_seq_one_letter_code
_entity_poly.pdbx_strand_id
1 'polypeptide(L)'
;MDLIRRVVIFLGITIIAIVVTYFVAFNDFEKETLPILSPRDINPELVDSSLHNRGIGTEGIYHQISPFNLVDQHGLEVSENVIKNKVVIVDFFFVSCGSICPIMTKNLKRVHDFYKKNHNVLILSHTVWPEMDSVSVLNNYANEHDANYETWRFLTGDKKELYRLARKDYMVVPAINDPNYQHGSEADFIHTENMVLIDKKKRIRGYYDGTDENAMKKLVSDIGKLL
;
A
#
# COMPACT_ATOMS: atom_id res chain seq x y z
N MET A 1 -8.11 8.10 -64.04
CA MET A 1 -8.60 8.63 -62.75
C MET A 1 -8.54 7.58 -61.62
N ASP A 2 -8.71 6.26 -61.91
CA ASP A 2 -8.76 5.23 -60.85
C ASP A 2 -7.43 4.85 -60.22
N LEU A 3 -6.32 4.87 -60.95
CA LEU A 3 -5.00 4.46 -60.39
C LEU A 3 -4.50 5.46 -59.34
N ILE A 4 -4.58 6.78 -59.66
CA ILE A 4 -4.16 7.81 -58.71
C ILE A 4 -5.00 7.78 -57.44
N ARG A 5 -6.31 7.59 -57.56
CA ARG A 5 -7.21 7.46 -56.41
C ARG A 5 -6.87 6.25 -55.53
N ARG A 6 -6.53 5.12 -56.13
CA ARG A 6 -6.10 3.92 -55.39
C ARG A 6 -4.77 4.12 -54.66
N VAL A 7 -3.81 4.80 -55.29
CA VAL A 7 -2.50 5.14 -54.69
C VAL A 7 -2.68 6.10 -53.51
N VAL A 8 -3.51 7.13 -53.65
CA VAL A 8 -3.80 8.08 -52.56
C VAL A 8 -4.47 7.39 -51.39
N ILE A 9 -5.45 6.48 -51.62
CA ILE A 9 -6.13 5.74 -50.56
C ILE A 9 -5.11 4.80 -49.86
N PHE A 10 -4.28 4.10 -50.63
CA PHE A 10 -3.25 3.21 -50.06
C PHE A 10 -2.25 3.98 -49.19
N LEU A 11 -1.74 5.10 -49.63
CA LEU A 11 -0.85 5.97 -48.85
C LEU A 11 -1.54 6.50 -47.59
N GLY A 12 -2.81 6.88 -47.66
CA GLY A 12 -3.58 7.29 -46.48
C GLY A 12 -3.72 6.21 -45.43
N ILE A 13 -4.05 4.97 -45.85
CA ILE A 13 -4.16 3.82 -44.93
C ILE A 13 -2.81 3.49 -44.32
N THR A 14 -1.71 3.55 -45.10
CA THR A 14 -0.36 3.29 -44.61
C THR A 14 0.07 4.33 -43.57
N ILE A 15 -0.21 5.61 -43.79
CA ILE A 15 0.09 6.67 -42.82
C ILE A 15 -0.73 6.48 -41.55
N ILE A 16 -2.02 6.18 -41.64
CA ILE A 16 -2.85 5.91 -40.47
C ILE A 16 -2.31 4.70 -39.68
N ALA A 17 -1.94 3.62 -40.38
CA ALA A 17 -1.37 2.43 -39.74
C ALA A 17 -0.06 2.75 -39.02
N ILE A 18 0.83 3.56 -39.62
CA ILE A 18 2.09 4.01 -38.98
C ILE A 18 1.78 4.87 -37.75
N VAL A 19 0.84 5.81 -37.83
CA VAL A 19 0.46 6.69 -36.71
C VAL A 19 -0.15 5.87 -35.58
N VAL A 20 -1.03 4.92 -35.89
CA VAL A 20 -1.64 4.03 -34.88
C VAL A 20 -0.56 3.14 -34.23
N THR A 21 0.33 2.54 -35.02
CA THR A 21 1.43 1.72 -34.51
C THR A 21 2.39 2.56 -33.65
N TYR A 22 2.71 3.76 -34.08
CA TYR A 22 3.52 4.70 -33.30
C TYR A 22 2.84 5.05 -31.97
N PHE A 23 1.54 5.39 -31.99
CA PHE A 23 0.79 5.71 -30.78
C PHE A 23 0.67 4.53 -29.82
N VAL A 24 0.42 3.32 -30.33
CA VAL A 24 0.36 2.10 -29.52
C VAL A 24 1.75 1.77 -28.94
N ALA A 25 2.80 1.81 -29.76
CA ALA A 25 4.17 1.54 -29.30
C ALA A 25 4.67 2.57 -28.30
N PHE A 26 4.33 3.87 -28.47
CA PHE A 26 4.73 4.93 -27.53
C PHE A 26 3.91 4.93 -26.24
N ASN A 27 2.62 4.60 -26.27
CA ASN A 27 1.82 4.44 -25.04
C ASN A 27 2.26 3.24 -24.20
N ASP A 28 2.83 2.19 -24.81
CA ASP A 28 3.40 1.06 -24.06
C ASP A 28 4.79 1.39 -23.47
N PHE A 29 5.49 2.42 -23.98
CA PHE A 29 6.85 2.77 -23.52
C PHE A 29 6.90 3.64 -22.26
N GLU A 30 5.81 4.32 -21.89
CA GLU A 30 5.69 5.09 -20.66
C GLU A 30 4.74 4.46 -19.64
N LYS A 31 4.80 3.17 -19.41
CA LYS A 31 4.38 2.66 -18.09
C LYS A 31 5.42 3.13 -17.09
N GLU A 32 5.21 4.33 -16.56
CA GLU A 32 5.96 4.87 -15.44
C GLU A 32 5.97 3.83 -14.31
N THR A 33 7.02 3.04 -14.24
CA THR A 33 7.14 2.01 -13.24
C THR A 33 7.43 2.69 -11.90
N LEU A 34 6.58 2.43 -10.90
CA LEU A 34 6.83 2.94 -9.56
C LEU A 34 8.18 2.46 -9.04
N PRO A 35 8.91 3.28 -8.28
CA PRO A 35 10.17 2.87 -7.66
C PRO A 35 9.93 1.69 -6.71
N ILE A 36 10.95 0.89 -6.50
CA ILE A 36 11.02 -0.05 -5.38
C ILE A 36 11.79 0.67 -4.28
N LEU A 37 11.12 0.94 -3.17
CA LEU A 37 11.72 1.66 -2.06
C LEU A 37 12.48 0.69 -1.16
N SER A 38 13.73 1.03 -0.87
CA SER A 38 14.58 0.38 0.12
C SER A 38 14.69 1.26 1.37
N PRO A 39 15.20 0.74 2.49
CA PRO A 39 15.43 1.54 3.70
C PRO A 39 16.26 2.81 3.47
N ARG A 40 17.10 2.84 2.43
CA ARG A 40 17.92 4.03 2.08
C ARG A 40 17.12 5.14 1.39
N ASP A 41 16.03 4.78 0.73
CA ASP A 41 15.19 5.72 -0.02
C ASP A 41 14.16 6.39 0.88
N ILE A 42 14.09 5.95 2.15
CA ILE A 42 13.16 6.44 3.17
C ILE A 42 13.93 7.37 4.09
N ASN A 43 13.24 8.33 4.71
CA ASN A 43 13.84 9.21 5.70
C ASN A 43 14.61 8.39 6.75
N PRO A 44 15.94 8.65 6.95
CA PRO A 44 16.76 7.93 7.92
C PRO A 44 16.20 7.92 9.35
N GLU A 45 15.41 8.94 9.73
CA GLU A 45 14.76 9.01 11.03
C GLU A 45 13.65 7.95 11.19
N LEU A 46 13.08 7.46 10.09
CA LEU A 46 12.04 6.45 10.07
C LEU A 46 12.59 5.03 10.01
N VAL A 47 13.89 4.85 9.78
CA VAL A 47 14.48 3.55 9.50
C VAL A 47 15.43 3.13 10.60
N ASP A 48 15.23 1.92 11.14
CA ASP A 48 16.18 1.29 12.07
C ASP A 48 17.57 1.17 11.42
N SER A 49 18.61 1.61 12.10
CA SER A 49 19.99 1.59 11.62
C SER A 49 20.45 0.19 11.20
N SER A 50 19.91 -0.87 11.81
CA SER A 50 20.19 -2.24 11.43
C SER A 50 19.64 -2.62 10.05
N LEU A 51 18.67 -1.86 9.53
CA LEU A 51 18.06 -2.04 8.22
C LEU A 51 18.77 -1.24 7.12
N HIS A 52 19.55 -0.20 7.47
CA HIS A 52 20.27 0.61 6.47
C HIS A 52 21.18 -0.21 5.56
N ASN A 53 21.70 -1.33 6.05
CA ASN A 53 22.54 -2.24 5.28
C ASN A 53 21.75 -3.37 4.59
N ARG A 54 20.45 -3.51 4.86
CA ARG A 54 19.57 -4.47 4.19
C ARG A 54 18.98 -3.81 2.94
N GLY A 55 19.21 -4.38 1.78
CA GLY A 55 18.66 -3.87 0.52
C GLY A 55 19.55 -2.85 -0.18
N ILE A 56 20.84 -2.79 0.18
CA ILE A 56 21.84 -2.18 -0.69
C ILE A 56 21.91 -3.03 -1.94
N GLY A 57 21.36 -2.49 -3.04
CA GLY A 57 21.36 -3.06 -4.36
C GLY A 57 22.66 -3.69 -4.84
N THR A 58 23.00 -4.82 -4.29
CA THR A 58 23.58 -5.90 -5.03
C THR A 58 22.40 -6.61 -5.65
N GLU A 59 22.34 -6.62 -6.94
CA GLU A 59 21.27 -7.14 -7.79
C GLU A 59 20.39 -8.18 -7.09
N GLY A 60 19.15 -7.80 -6.75
CA GLY A 60 18.09 -8.76 -6.40
C GLY A 60 17.62 -8.84 -4.95
N ILE A 61 18.25 -8.20 -3.97
CA ILE A 61 17.78 -8.25 -2.56
C ILE A 61 17.10 -6.94 -2.20
N TYR A 62 15.78 -6.88 -2.39
CA TYR A 62 14.96 -5.76 -1.95
C TYR A 62 14.35 -6.05 -0.59
N HIS A 63 14.09 -4.99 0.20
CA HIS A 63 13.29 -5.09 1.40
C HIS A 63 11.89 -5.65 1.06
N GLN A 64 11.47 -6.65 1.80
CA GLN A 64 10.16 -7.29 1.67
C GLN A 64 9.52 -7.39 3.04
N ILE A 65 8.19 -7.29 3.08
CA ILE A 65 7.42 -7.52 4.29
C ILE A 65 7.68 -8.93 4.81
N SER A 66 8.14 -9.01 6.06
CA SER A 66 8.47 -10.28 6.70
C SER A 66 7.21 -11.04 7.14
N PRO A 67 7.32 -12.34 7.49
CA PRO A 67 6.21 -13.09 8.06
C PRO A 67 5.64 -12.42 9.32
N PHE A 68 4.32 -12.48 9.45
CA PHE A 68 3.59 -11.98 10.63
C PHE A 68 2.41 -12.90 10.97
N ASN A 69 1.94 -12.80 12.21
CA ASN A 69 0.72 -13.47 12.66
C ASN A 69 -0.12 -12.49 13.48
N LEU A 70 -1.28 -12.13 12.94
CA LEU A 70 -2.24 -11.20 13.52
C LEU A 70 -3.64 -11.84 13.51
N VAL A 71 -4.63 -11.11 13.99
CA VAL A 71 -6.03 -11.53 14.01
C VAL A 71 -6.87 -10.46 13.33
N ASP A 72 -7.81 -10.86 12.47
CA ASP A 72 -8.71 -9.93 11.80
C ASP A 72 -9.98 -9.62 12.60
N GLN A 73 -10.82 -8.75 12.05
CA GLN A 73 -12.11 -8.35 12.65
C GLN A 73 -13.13 -9.49 12.82
N HIS A 74 -12.88 -10.66 12.25
CA HIS A 74 -13.71 -11.86 12.44
C HIS A 74 -13.09 -12.86 13.44
N GLY A 75 -11.93 -12.53 14.02
CA GLY A 75 -11.21 -13.40 14.93
C GLY A 75 -10.42 -14.50 14.23
N LEU A 76 -10.18 -14.39 12.93
CA LEU A 76 -9.41 -15.36 12.16
C LEU A 76 -7.93 -14.95 12.13
N GLU A 77 -7.05 -15.96 12.21
CA GLU A 77 -5.61 -15.74 12.06
C GLU A 77 -5.26 -15.27 10.66
N VAL A 78 -4.42 -14.24 10.58
CA VAL A 78 -3.94 -13.62 9.34
C VAL A 78 -2.43 -13.60 9.35
N SER A 79 -1.84 -14.26 8.36
CA SER A 79 -0.40 -14.25 8.11
C SER A 79 -0.07 -13.47 6.83
N GLU A 80 1.21 -13.31 6.53
CA GLU A 80 1.70 -12.69 5.30
C GLU A 80 1.22 -13.41 4.01
N ASN A 81 0.62 -14.58 4.12
CA ASN A 81 0.04 -15.28 2.98
C ASN A 81 -1.14 -14.52 2.37
N VAL A 82 -1.84 -13.70 3.17
CA VAL A 82 -2.98 -12.91 2.70
C VAL A 82 -2.58 -11.85 1.65
N ILE A 83 -1.32 -11.38 1.70
CA ILE A 83 -0.79 -10.36 0.78
C ILE A 83 -0.11 -10.95 -0.45
N LYS A 84 0.01 -12.29 -0.54
CA LYS A 84 0.68 -12.96 -1.65
C LYS A 84 -0.05 -12.70 -2.97
N ASN A 85 0.71 -12.25 -3.99
CA ASN A 85 0.19 -11.92 -5.33
C ASN A 85 -0.88 -10.83 -5.36
N LYS A 86 -0.98 -9.99 -4.31
CA LYS A 86 -1.89 -8.85 -4.25
C LYS A 86 -1.12 -7.53 -4.24
N VAL A 87 -1.77 -6.48 -4.70
CA VAL A 87 -1.37 -5.09 -4.43
C VAL A 87 -2.03 -4.71 -3.12
N VAL A 88 -1.23 -4.27 -2.15
CA VAL A 88 -1.71 -4.06 -0.78
C VAL A 88 -1.50 -2.62 -0.36
N ILE A 89 -2.51 -2.06 0.30
CA ILE A 89 -2.45 -0.78 0.98
C ILE A 89 -2.45 -1.06 2.49
N VAL A 90 -1.54 -0.45 3.21
CA VAL A 90 -1.43 -0.59 4.66
C VAL A 90 -1.57 0.76 5.32
N ASP A 91 -2.33 0.81 6.41
CA ASP A 91 -2.40 1.94 7.33
C ASP A 91 -2.36 1.49 8.79
N PHE A 92 -2.11 2.46 9.66
CA PHE A 92 -2.12 2.28 11.11
C PHE A 92 -3.10 3.27 11.72
N PHE A 93 -4.01 2.78 12.58
CA PHE A 93 -5.11 3.56 13.13
C PHE A 93 -5.48 3.07 14.54
N PHE A 94 -6.42 3.74 15.19
CA PHE A 94 -7.19 3.21 16.31
C PHE A 94 -8.62 3.78 16.29
N VAL A 95 -9.58 2.95 16.72
CA VAL A 95 -11.01 3.25 16.55
C VAL A 95 -11.44 4.52 17.25
N SER A 96 -10.94 4.77 18.47
CA SER A 96 -11.32 5.95 19.27
C SER A 96 -10.54 7.22 18.95
N CYS A 97 -9.78 7.26 17.86
CA CYS A 97 -9.05 8.46 17.41
C CYS A 97 -10.03 9.56 17.02
N GLY A 98 -9.94 10.71 17.71
CA GLY A 98 -10.77 11.88 17.42
C GLY A 98 -10.17 12.90 16.46
N SER A 99 -9.02 12.61 15.82
CA SER A 99 -8.29 13.58 15.01
C SER A 99 -8.07 13.13 13.56
N ILE A 100 -6.93 12.52 13.25
CA ILE A 100 -6.55 12.20 11.86
C ILE A 100 -7.22 10.92 11.32
N CYS A 101 -7.43 9.90 12.16
CA CYS A 101 -7.94 8.61 11.69
C CYS A 101 -9.31 8.71 10.97
N PRO A 102 -10.29 9.51 11.42
CA PRO A 102 -11.55 9.67 10.67
C PRO A 102 -11.33 10.22 9.26
N ILE A 103 -10.35 11.12 9.08
CA ILE A 103 -10.01 11.70 7.77
C ILE A 103 -9.36 10.61 6.90
N MET A 104 -8.37 9.90 7.46
CA MET A 104 -7.67 8.80 6.79
C MET A 104 -8.65 7.71 6.35
N THR A 105 -9.52 7.24 7.26
CA THR A 105 -10.51 6.20 6.97
C THR A 105 -11.49 6.63 5.90
N LYS A 106 -11.97 7.89 5.93
CA LYS A 106 -12.82 8.44 4.88
C LYS A 106 -12.14 8.44 3.51
N ASN A 107 -10.87 8.82 3.46
CA ASN A 107 -10.10 8.85 2.23
C ASN A 107 -9.81 7.42 1.74
N LEU A 108 -9.44 6.51 2.65
CA LEU A 108 -9.21 5.11 2.35
C LEU A 108 -10.48 4.40 1.86
N LYS A 109 -11.64 4.76 2.40
CA LYS A 109 -12.95 4.28 1.91
C LYS A 109 -13.16 4.61 0.43
N ARG A 110 -12.72 5.77 -0.05
CA ARG A 110 -12.79 6.13 -1.49
C ARG A 110 -11.91 5.22 -2.34
N VAL A 111 -10.70 4.89 -1.86
CA VAL A 111 -9.81 3.91 -2.52
C VAL A 111 -10.46 2.54 -2.55
N HIS A 112 -11.00 2.10 -1.41
CA HIS A 112 -11.74 0.86 -1.29
C HIS A 112 -12.91 0.79 -2.28
N ASP A 113 -13.77 1.82 -2.32
CA ASP A 113 -14.94 1.84 -3.20
C ASP A 113 -14.58 1.75 -4.68
N PHE A 114 -13.42 2.29 -5.07
CA PHE A 114 -12.90 2.17 -6.44
C PHE A 114 -12.46 0.73 -6.75
N TYR A 115 -11.83 0.04 -5.80
CA TYR A 115 -11.23 -1.28 -6.01
C TYR A 115 -11.99 -2.44 -5.36
N LYS A 116 -13.11 -2.24 -4.67
CA LYS A 116 -13.82 -3.28 -3.88
C LYS A 116 -14.26 -4.53 -4.64
N LYS A 117 -14.28 -4.47 -5.98
CA LYS A 117 -14.58 -5.63 -6.84
C LYS A 117 -13.32 -6.30 -7.39
N ASN A 118 -12.13 -5.77 -7.10
CA ASN A 118 -10.87 -6.31 -7.57
C ASN A 118 -10.14 -7.05 -6.45
N HIS A 119 -10.29 -8.38 -6.42
CA HIS A 119 -9.69 -9.24 -5.39
C HIS A 119 -8.15 -9.29 -5.42
N ASN A 120 -7.50 -8.66 -6.43
CA ASN A 120 -6.05 -8.48 -6.45
C ASN A 120 -5.59 -7.23 -5.66
N VAL A 121 -6.52 -6.42 -5.14
CA VAL A 121 -6.25 -5.29 -4.23
C VAL A 121 -6.75 -5.64 -2.85
N LEU A 122 -5.93 -5.37 -1.84
CA LEU A 122 -6.27 -5.63 -0.45
C LEU A 122 -5.85 -4.44 0.40
N ILE A 123 -6.70 -3.99 1.30
CA ILE A 123 -6.39 -3.01 2.33
C ILE A 123 -6.25 -3.74 3.65
N LEU A 124 -5.17 -3.44 4.39
CA LEU A 124 -4.91 -3.95 5.72
C LEU A 124 -4.73 -2.79 6.69
N SER A 125 -5.75 -2.51 7.48
CA SER A 125 -5.71 -1.48 8.53
C SER A 125 -5.31 -2.12 9.86
N HIS A 126 -4.15 -1.73 10.40
CA HIS A 126 -3.58 -2.27 11.62
C HIS A 126 -3.91 -1.37 12.80
N THR A 127 -4.52 -1.90 13.87
CA THR A 127 -4.67 -1.09 15.07
C THR A 127 -3.33 -0.85 15.75
N VAL A 128 -3.16 0.35 16.31
CA VAL A 128 -2.03 0.67 17.20
C VAL A 128 -2.42 0.54 18.69
N TRP A 129 -3.68 0.24 18.95
CA TRP A 129 -4.19 0.09 20.32
C TRP A 129 -4.97 -1.22 20.52
N PRO A 130 -4.32 -2.38 20.37
CA PRO A 130 -5.00 -3.68 20.41
C PRO A 130 -5.71 -3.98 21.73
N GLU A 131 -5.30 -3.33 22.82
CA GLU A 131 -5.94 -3.47 24.13
C GLU A 131 -7.37 -2.89 24.15
N MET A 132 -7.64 -1.87 23.35
CA MET A 132 -8.94 -1.22 23.22
C MET A 132 -9.69 -1.70 21.97
N ASP A 133 -8.98 -1.94 20.89
CA ASP A 133 -9.54 -2.33 19.61
C ASP A 133 -9.64 -3.87 19.50
N SER A 134 -10.54 -4.44 20.28
CA SER A 134 -10.84 -5.87 20.24
C SER A 134 -11.44 -6.28 18.88
N VAL A 135 -11.48 -7.59 18.61
CA VAL A 135 -12.11 -8.16 17.40
C VAL A 135 -13.54 -7.62 17.20
N SER A 136 -14.34 -7.55 18.26
CA SER A 136 -15.71 -7.04 18.17
C SER A 136 -15.78 -5.55 17.86
N VAL A 137 -14.87 -4.76 18.42
CA VAL A 137 -14.76 -3.31 18.14
C VAL A 137 -14.36 -3.10 16.67
N LEU A 138 -13.36 -3.83 16.18
CA LEU A 138 -12.94 -3.76 14.78
C LEU A 138 -14.02 -4.25 13.81
N ASN A 139 -14.79 -5.27 14.19
CA ASN A 139 -15.91 -5.74 13.38
C ASN A 139 -17.00 -4.67 13.22
N ASN A 140 -17.36 -4.00 14.31
CA ASN A 140 -18.31 -2.90 14.27
C ASN A 140 -17.78 -1.74 13.40
N TYR A 141 -16.52 -1.36 13.59
CA TYR A 141 -15.89 -0.32 12.79
C TYR A 141 -15.87 -0.64 11.30
N ALA A 142 -15.56 -1.89 10.94
CA ALA A 142 -15.60 -2.36 9.55
C ALA A 142 -17.02 -2.23 8.94
N ASN A 143 -18.05 -2.59 9.72
CA ASN A 143 -19.45 -2.48 9.29
C ASN A 143 -19.90 -1.02 9.13
N GLU A 144 -19.50 -0.11 10.04
CA GLU A 144 -19.78 1.32 9.95
C GLU A 144 -19.20 1.98 8.69
N HIS A 145 -18.13 1.41 8.18
CA HIS A 145 -17.46 1.88 6.96
C HIS A 145 -17.79 1.07 5.70
N ASP A 146 -18.76 0.15 5.73
CA ASP A 146 -19.13 -0.74 4.62
C ASP A 146 -17.89 -1.44 4.02
N ALA A 147 -16.95 -1.86 4.85
CA ALA A 147 -15.73 -2.52 4.41
C ALA A 147 -16.03 -3.91 3.89
N ASN A 148 -15.73 -4.16 2.60
CA ASN A 148 -15.82 -5.50 2.05
C ASN A 148 -14.66 -6.36 2.56
N TYR A 149 -14.94 -7.39 3.34
CA TYR A 149 -13.96 -8.29 3.96
C TYR A 149 -12.94 -8.89 2.97
N GLU A 150 -13.34 -9.16 1.74
CA GLU A 150 -12.45 -9.72 0.72
C GLU A 150 -11.35 -8.75 0.28
N THR A 151 -11.57 -7.44 0.47
CA THR A 151 -10.70 -6.38 -0.02
C THR A 151 -10.29 -5.35 1.04
N TRP A 152 -10.85 -5.42 2.24
CA TRP A 152 -10.47 -4.57 3.36
C TRP A 152 -10.59 -5.30 4.69
N ARG A 153 -9.47 -5.52 5.37
CA ARG A 153 -9.40 -6.18 6.67
C ARG A 153 -8.81 -5.25 7.72
N PHE A 154 -9.35 -5.35 8.93
CA PHE A 154 -8.88 -4.65 10.11
C PHE A 154 -8.19 -5.66 11.02
N LEU A 155 -6.95 -5.36 11.39
CA LEU A 155 -6.08 -6.30 12.08
C LEU A 155 -5.75 -5.83 13.49
N THR A 156 -5.79 -6.77 14.42
CA THR A 156 -5.36 -6.64 15.81
C THR A 156 -4.44 -7.81 16.18
N GLY A 157 -3.87 -7.82 17.38
CA GLY A 157 -3.02 -8.92 17.83
C GLY A 157 -2.02 -8.47 18.89
N ASP A 158 -0.87 -9.15 18.95
CA ASP A 158 0.20 -8.77 19.86
C ASP A 158 0.74 -7.37 19.52
N LYS A 159 0.75 -6.45 20.48
CA LYS A 159 1.20 -5.08 20.29
C LYS A 159 2.65 -5.00 19.81
N LYS A 160 3.53 -5.86 20.31
CA LYS A 160 4.93 -5.87 19.89
C LYS A 160 5.06 -6.25 18.42
N GLU A 161 4.24 -7.18 17.96
CA GLU A 161 4.20 -7.59 16.56
C GLU A 161 3.68 -6.48 15.65
N LEU A 162 2.58 -5.83 16.02
CA LEU A 162 2.04 -4.67 15.29
C LEU A 162 3.07 -3.54 15.18
N TYR A 163 3.79 -3.25 16.27
CA TYR A 163 4.78 -2.19 16.33
C TYR A 163 6.09 -2.57 15.61
N ARG A 164 6.45 -3.85 15.62
CA ARG A 164 7.55 -4.37 14.79
C ARG A 164 7.26 -4.15 13.32
N LEU A 165 6.05 -4.50 12.87
CA LEU A 165 5.62 -4.28 11.48
C LEU A 165 5.68 -2.80 11.10
N ALA A 166 5.13 -1.92 11.94
CA ALA A 166 5.11 -0.48 11.67
C ALA A 166 6.52 0.10 11.50
N ARG A 167 7.48 -0.33 12.33
CA ARG A 167 8.84 0.22 12.36
C ARG A 167 9.81 -0.47 11.43
N LYS A 168 9.78 -1.79 11.35
CA LYS A 168 10.81 -2.58 10.65
C LYS A 168 10.40 -3.03 9.28
N ASP A 169 9.11 -3.30 9.08
CA ASP A 169 8.61 -3.80 7.82
C ASP A 169 8.03 -2.69 6.95
N TYR A 170 7.11 -1.91 7.51
CA TYR A 170 6.47 -0.80 6.79
C TYR A 170 7.20 0.53 6.92
N MET A 171 8.07 0.69 7.93
CA MET A 171 8.91 1.88 8.14
C MET A 171 8.11 3.19 8.13
N VAL A 172 6.96 3.20 8.80
CA VAL A 172 6.03 4.36 8.82
C VAL A 172 6.23 5.28 10.02
N VAL A 173 7.01 4.85 11.00
CA VAL A 173 7.33 5.62 12.21
C VAL A 173 8.79 5.48 12.57
N PRO A 174 9.38 6.45 13.31
CA PRO A 174 10.78 6.42 13.69
C PRO A 174 11.18 5.12 14.37
N ALA A 175 12.34 4.61 13.98
CA ALA A 175 12.99 3.54 14.71
C ALA A 175 13.56 4.13 16.01
N ILE A 176 13.14 3.57 17.14
CA ILE A 176 13.72 3.94 18.43
C ILE A 176 14.88 2.99 18.67
N ASN A 177 16.11 3.52 18.53
CA ASN A 177 17.35 2.76 18.69
C ASN A 177 17.85 2.71 20.14
N ASP A 178 17.00 2.94 21.14
CA ASP A 178 17.35 2.77 22.55
C ASP A 178 17.24 1.28 22.91
N PRO A 179 18.35 0.63 23.34
CA PRO A 179 18.33 -0.78 23.76
C PRO A 179 17.39 -1.06 24.94
N ASN A 180 17.09 -0.03 25.75
CA ASN A 180 16.18 -0.12 26.87
C ASN A 180 14.73 0.15 26.49
N TYR A 181 14.48 0.59 25.28
CA TYR A 181 13.13 0.91 24.79
C TYR A 181 12.37 -0.38 24.47
N GLN A 182 11.27 -0.59 25.18
CA GLN A 182 10.40 -1.73 24.94
C GLN A 182 9.35 -1.39 23.89
N HIS A 183 9.61 -1.77 22.65
CA HIS A 183 8.64 -1.63 21.56
C HIS A 183 7.30 -2.25 21.93
N GLY A 184 6.21 -1.49 21.78
CA GLY A 184 4.88 -1.94 22.13
C GLY A 184 4.59 -1.97 23.63
N SER A 185 5.38 -1.26 24.47
CA SER A 185 5.06 -1.01 25.87
C SER A 185 3.86 -0.06 26.02
N GLU A 186 3.30 0.10 27.22
CA GLU A 186 2.20 1.03 27.46
C GLU A 186 2.53 2.48 27.11
N ALA A 187 3.81 2.86 27.29
CA ALA A 187 4.29 4.21 26.95
C ALA A 187 4.55 4.42 25.46
N ASP A 188 4.60 3.35 24.67
CA ASP A 188 4.81 3.43 23.24
C ASP A 188 3.47 3.55 22.51
N PHE A 189 3.28 4.65 21.78
CA PHE A 189 2.07 4.88 21.00
C PHE A 189 2.41 5.41 19.60
N ILE A 190 2.00 4.69 18.59
CA ILE A 190 2.26 5.04 17.18
C ILE A 190 1.24 6.05 16.69
N HIS A 191 1.74 7.13 16.08
CA HIS A 191 0.97 8.09 15.31
C HIS A 191 1.60 8.25 13.93
N THR A 192 0.83 8.00 12.88
CA THR A 192 1.28 8.20 11.50
C THR A 192 0.07 8.41 10.59
N GLU A 193 0.23 9.30 9.62
CA GLU A 193 -0.71 9.53 8.52
C GLU A 193 -0.36 8.73 7.26
N ASN A 194 0.74 8.00 7.29
CA ASN A 194 1.27 7.31 6.11
C ASN A 194 0.46 6.08 5.72
N MET A 195 0.00 6.06 4.47
CA MET A 195 -0.49 4.88 3.76
C MET A 195 0.66 4.27 2.96
N VAL A 196 0.89 2.97 3.09
CA VAL A 196 1.98 2.27 2.40
C VAL A 196 1.42 1.45 1.25
N LEU A 197 1.96 1.63 0.04
CA LEU A 197 1.63 0.82 -1.13
C LEU A 197 2.66 -0.29 -1.31
N ILE A 198 2.18 -1.54 -1.42
CA ILE A 198 2.99 -2.75 -1.51
C ILE A 198 2.63 -3.52 -2.78
N ASP A 199 3.61 -4.02 -3.50
CA ASP A 199 3.41 -4.80 -4.72
C ASP A 199 3.21 -6.31 -4.46
N LYS A 200 2.88 -7.04 -5.52
CA LYS A 200 2.66 -8.49 -5.53
C LYS A 200 3.87 -9.31 -5.05
N LYS A 201 5.05 -8.69 -4.97
CA LYS A 201 6.30 -9.30 -4.46
C LYS A 201 6.62 -8.84 -3.03
N LYS A 202 5.65 -8.26 -2.32
CA LYS A 202 5.76 -7.76 -0.94
C LYS A 202 6.79 -6.64 -0.76
N ARG A 203 7.02 -5.79 -1.78
CA ARG A 203 7.98 -4.68 -1.77
C ARG A 203 7.25 -3.36 -1.68
N ILE A 204 7.81 -2.41 -0.94
CA ILE A 204 7.24 -1.07 -0.79
C ILE A 204 7.43 -0.28 -2.10
N ARG A 205 6.37 0.36 -2.57
CA ARG A 205 6.32 1.11 -3.83
C ARG A 205 5.98 2.58 -3.64
N GLY A 206 5.52 2.98 -2.47
CA GLY A 206 5.23 4.38 -2.15
C GLY A 206 4.64 4.57 -0.76
N TYR A 207 4.74 5.83 -0.31
CA TYR A 207 4.09 6.34 0.89
C TYR A 207 3.19 7.50 0.47
N TYR A 208 2.02 7.59 1.07
CA TYR A 208 1.00 8.58 0.74
C TYR A 208 0.41 9.13 2.04
N ASP A 209 0.30 10.44 2.13
CA ASP A 209 -0.41 11.07 3.25
C ASP A 209 -1.91 10.74 3.17
N GLY A 210 -2.40 9.95 4.12
CA GLY A 210 -3.80 9.52 4.20
C GLY A 210 -4.76 10.66 4.48
N THR A 211 -4.28 11.81 4.94
CA THR A 211 -5.09 13.01 5.19
C THR A 211 -5.20 13.91 3.95
N ASP A 212 -4.29 13.77 2.96
CA ASP A 212 -4.31 14.56 1.73
C ASP A 212 -5.08 13.86 0.60
N GLU A 213 -6.16 14.49 0.15
CA GLU A 213 -6.99 13.95 -0.94
C GLU A 213 -6.22 13.79 -2.27
N ASN A 214 -5.21 14.63 -2.55
CA ASN A 214 -4.43 14.53 -3.79
C ASN A 214 -3.45 13.36 -3.72
N ALA A 215 -2.80 13.15 -2.56
CA ALA A 215 -1.98 11.97 -2.32
C ALA A 215 -2.81 10.69 -2.47
N MET A 216 -4.05 10.66 -1.97
CA MET A 216 -4.93 9.51 -2.10
C MET A 216 -5.43 9.28 -3.54
N LYS A 217 -5.66 10.34 -4.34
CA LYS A 217 -5.93 10.20 -5.78
C LYS A 217 -4.73 9.60 -6.52
N LYS A 218 -3.51 10.05 -6.15
CA LYS A 218 -2.27 9.48 -6.68
C LYS A 218 -2.14 8.00 -6.30
N LEU A 219 -2.44 7.61 -5.06
CA LEU A 219 -2.46 6.22 -4.62
C LEU A 219 -3.38 5.36 -5.51
N VAL A 220 -4.61 5.82 -5.80
CA VAL A 220 -5.54 5.12 -6.71
C VAL A 220 -4.90 4.88 -8.09
N SER A 221 -4.27 5.91 -8.67
CA SER A 221 -3.57 5.77 -9.96
C SER A 221 -2.42 4.77 -9.88
N ASP A 222 -1.61 4.85 -8.83
CA ASP A 222 -0.41 4.03 -8.66
C ASP A 222 -0.73 2.56 -8.36
N ILE A 223 -1.84 2.25 -7.69
CA ILE A 223 -2.38 0.89 -7.57
C ILE A 223 -2.61 0.31 -8.97
N GLY A 224 -3.22 1.08 -9.88
CA GLY A 224 -3.48 0.66 -11.26
C GLY A 224 -2.22 0.28 -12.04
N LYS A 225 -1.07 0.92 -11.75
CA LYS A 225 0.22 0.61 -12.39
C LYS A 225 0.81 -0.73 -11.92
N LEU A 226 0.37 -1.26 -10.77
CA LEU A 226 0.86 -2.50 -10.18
C LEU A 226 -0.04 -3.73 -10.45
N LEU A 227 -1.24 -3.51 -10.97
CA LEU A 227 -2.20 -4.57 -11.33
C LEU A 227 -1.85 -5.25 -12.65
#